data_e65f304f1af198d4bc861cad8bfc81f6
#
_entry.id   e65f304f1af198d4bc861cad8bfc81f6
#
_cell.length_a   1.000
_cell.length_b   1.000
_cell.length_c   1.000
_cell.angle_alpha   90.00
_cell.angle_beta   90.00
_cell.angle_gamma   90.00
#
_symmetry.space_group_name_H-M   'P 1'
#
loop_
_entity.id
_entity.type
_entity.pdbx_description
1 polymer ?
#
loop_
_entity_poly.entity_id
_entity_poly.type
_entity_poly.pdbx_seq_one_letter_code
_entity_poly.pdbx_strand_id
1 'polypeptide(L)' 'MSEIEERVIVKIRERAEVGEKKYNTTMERTDLSYDEWLQHLQEELLDACVYLEKLMSLNAINVNRANLLDPFNVLERWFP' A
#
# COMPACT_ATOMS: atom_id res chain seq x y z
N MET A 1 -0.24 -9.03 -21.58
CA MET A 1 -0.17 -8.60 -20.16
C MET A 1 0.87 -9.44 -19.44
N SER A 2 1.66 -8.85 -18.58
CA SER A 2 2.73 -9.57 -17.89
C SER A 2 2.19 -10.45 -16.75
N GLU A 3 3.01 -11.39 -16.28
CA GLU A 3 2.68 -12.20 -15.12
C GLU A 3 2.45 -11.35 -13.86
N ILE A 4 3.20 -10.25 -13.74
CA ILE A 4 3.04 -9.33 -12.61
C ILE A 4 1.65 -8.70 -12.61
N GLU A 5 1.23 -8.22 -13.76
CA GLU A 5 -0.11 -7.64 -13.93
C GLU A 5 -1.21 -8.68 -13.71
N GLU A 6 -1.01 -9.89 -14.20
CA GLU A 6 -1.95 -10.99 -13.98
C GLU A 6 -2.13 -11.30 -12.49
N ARG A 7 -1.04 -11.30 -11.72
CA ARG A 7 -1.10 -11.50 -10.28
C ARG A 7 -1.88 -10.40 -9.57
N VAL A 8 -1.74 -9.16 -10.02
CA VAL A 8 -2.49 -8.04 -9.46
C VAL A 8 -3.99 -8.20 -9.73
N ILE A 9 -4.34 -8.62 -10.93
CA ILE A 9 -5.75 -8.87 -11.30
C ILE A 9 -6.37 -9.95 -10.40
N VAL A 10 -5.66 -11.06 -10.18
CA VAL A 10 -6.14 -12.12 -9.29
C VAL A 10 -6.33 -11.61 -7.87
N LYS A 11 -5.38 -10.84 -7.36
CA LYS A 11 -5.47 -10.26 -6.02
C LYS A 11 -6.64 -9.29 -5.88
N ILE A 12 -6.92 -8.51 -6.91
CA ILE A 12 -8.08 -7.60 -6.91
C ILE A 12 -9.37 -8.40 -6.81
N ARG A 13 -9.50 -9.47 -7.59
CA ARG A 13 -10.69 -10.33 -7.54
C ARG A 13 -10.89 -10.96 -6.17
N GLU A 14 -9.84 -11.54 -5.61
CA GLU A 14 -9.89 -12.17 -4.29
C GLU A 14 -10.28 -11.16 -3.22
N ARG A 15 -9.70 -9.97 -3.27
CA ARG A 15 -10.01 -8.92 -2.32
C ARG A 15 -11.45 -8.42 -2.45
N ALA A 16 -11.96 -8.32 -3.69
CA ALA A 16 -13.34 -7.96 -3.93
C ALA A 16 -14.32 -8.99 -3.34
N GLU A 17 -14.03 -10.28 -3.50
CA GLU A 17 -14.84 -11.34 -2.94
C GLU A 17 -14.85 -11.31 -1.41
N VAL A 18 -13.69 -11.11 -0.79
CA VAL A 18 -13.58 -11.00 0.67
C VAL A 18 -14.38 -9.79 1.18
N GLY A 19 -14.26 -8.65 0.52
CA GLY A 19 -14.99 -7.44 0.89
C GLY A 19 -16.50 -7.62 0.76
N GLU A 20 -16.96 -8.23 -0.33
CA GLU A 20 -18.38 -8.50 -0.55
C GLU A 20 -18.97 -9.41 0.52
N LYS A 21 -18.26 -10.47 0.90
CA LYS A 21 -18.69 -11.39 1.96
C LYS A 21 -18.71 -10.71 3.32
N LYS A 22 -17.70 -9.90 3.60
CA LYS A 22 -17.55 -9.25 4.91
C LYS A 22 -18.58 -8.15 5.14
N TYR A 23 -18.86 -7.35 4.13
CA TYR A 23 -19.72 -6.18 4.25
C TYR A 23 -21.09 -6.36 3.59
N ASN A 24 -21.30 -7.47 2.91
CA ASN A 24 -22.52 -7.80 2.18
C ASN A 24 -22.91 -6.72 1.16
N THR A 25 -21.90 -6.14 0.51
CA THR A 25 -22.09 -5.11 -0.51
C THR A 25 -20.85 -5.04 -1.40
N THR A 26 -20.94 -4.28 -2.47
CA THR A 26 -19.83 -4.02 -3.39
C THR A 26 -19.55 -2.52 -3.46
N MET A 27 -18.61 -2.12 -4.31
CA MET A 27 -18.33 -0.71 -4.57
C MET A 27 -19.47 0.03 -5.26
N GLU A 28 -20.48 -0.69 -5.74
CA GLU A 28 -21.69 -0.09 -6.32
C GLU A 28 -22.65 0.47 -5.26
N ARG A 29 -22.34 0.27 -3.98
CA ARG A 29 -23.17 0.80 -2.89
C ARG A 29 -23.31 2.31 -2.98
N THR A 30 -24.46 2.82 -2.54
CA THR A 30 -24.78 4.24 -2.64
C THR A 30 -25.09 4.90 -1.28
N ASP A 31 -24.84 4.18 -0.19
CA ASP A 31 -25.16 4.63 1.17
C ASP A 31 -24.07 5.50 1.80
N LEU A 32 -22.91 5.64 1.16
CA LEU A 32 -21.83 6.50 1.63
C LEU A 32 -21.81 7.82 0.87
N SER A 33 -21.59 8.90 1.59
CA SER A 33 -21.42 10.22 0.99
C SER A 33 -20.05 10.34 0.32
N TYR A 34 -19.90 11.38 -0.51
CA TYR A 34 -18.63 11.69 -1.14
C TYR A 34 -17.51 11.88 -0.10
N ASP A 35 -17.78 12.60 0.98
CA ASP A 35 -16.81 12.84 2.04
C ASP A 35 -16.42 11.55 2.77
N GLU A 36 -17.37 10.65 2.98
CA GLU A 36 -17.10 9.34 3.57
C GLU A 36 -16.19 8.50 2.68
N TRP A 37 -16.42 8.51 1.35
CA TRP A 37 -15.54 7.86 0.39
C TRP A 37 -14.13 8.44 0.41
N LEU A 38 -14.00 9.76 0.49
CA LEU A 38 -12.69 10.43 0.60
C LEU A 38 -11.97 10.01 1.87
N GLN A 39 -12.67 9.91 2.98
CA GLN A 39 -12.08 9.48 4.24
C GLN A 39 -11.59 8.04 4.17
N HIS A 40 -12.36 7.14 3.58
CA HIS A 40 -11.93 5.75 3.38
C HIS A 40 -10.66 5.70 2.52
N LEU A 41 -10.61 6.47 1.44
CA LEU A 41 -9.42 6.53 0.61
C LEU A 41 -8.21 7.06 1.38
N GLN A 42 -8.40 8.10 2.17
CA GLN A 42 -7.33 8.67 2.98
C GLN A 42 -6.77 7.63 3.95
N GLU A 43 -7.65 6.90 4.63
CA GLU A 43 -7.24 5.84 5.55
C GLU A 43 -6.38 4.78 4.87
N GLU A 44 -6.79 4.34 3.67
CA GLU A 44 -6.02 3.38 2.89
C GLU A 44 -4.65 3.92 2.48
N LEU A 45 -4.58 5.18 2.10
CA LEU A 45 -3.32 5.83 1.74
C LEU A 45 -2.40 5.98 2.95
N LEU A 46 -2.95 6.30 4.10
CA LEU A 46 -2.18 6.37 5.35
C LEU A 46 -1.61 5.00 5.72
N ASP A 47 -2.41 3.95 5.61
CA ASP A 47 -1.94 2.59 5.84
C ASP A 47 -0.82 2.23 4.87
N ALA A 48 -0.95 2.60 3.61
CA ALA A 48 0.09 2.39 2.61
C ALA A 48 1.38 3.12 3.00
N CYS A 49 1.28 4.32 3.55
CA CYS A 49 2.45 5.07 4.02
C CYS A 49 3.15 4.37 5.19
N VAL A 50 2.39 3.77 6.10
CA VAL A 50 2.97 3.01 7.21
C VAL A 50 3.75 1.80 6.69
N TYR A 51 3.19 1.06 5.76
CA TYR A 51 3.89 -0.06 5.12
C TYR A 51 5.15 0.42 4.41
N LEU A 52 5.07 1.53 3.72
CA LEU A 52 6.20 2.10 3.00
C LEU A 52 7.32 2.47 3.97
N GLU A 53 7.01 3.14 5.07
CA GLU A 53 8.01 3.48 6.10
C GLU A 53 8.67 2.24 6.66
N LYS A 54 7.90 1.20 6.91
CA LYS A 54 8.44 -0.07 7.38
C LYS A 54 9.43 -0.65 6.38
N LEU A 55 9.07 -0.68 5.11
CA LEU A 55 9.93 -1.20 4.05
C LEU A 55 11.21 -0.36 3.89
N MET A 56 11.10 0.95 3.93
CA MET A 56 12.24 1.85 3.86
C MET A 56 13.19 1.63 5.03
N SER A 57 12.64 1.46 6.22
CA SER A 57 13.40 1.16 7.43
C SER A 57 14.22 -0.13 7.28
N LEU A 58 13.61 -1.19 6.76
CA LEU A 58 14.27 -2.47 6.52
C LEU A 58 15.35 -2.36 5.45
N ASN A 59 15.06 -1.64 4.38
CA ASN A 59 16.02 -1.43 3.30
C ASN A 59 17.24 -0.63 3.76
N ALA A 60 17.05 0.42 4.55
CA ALA A 60 18.12 1.22 5.12
C ALA A 60 19.03 0.38 6.01
N ILE A 61 18.47 -0.47 6.85
CA ILE A 61 19.23 -1.39 7.70
C ILE A 61 20.04 -2.38 6.85
N ASN A 62 19.42 -2.96 5.84
CA ASN A 62 20.07 -3.91 4.95
C ASN A 62 21.22 -3.29 4.17
N VAL A 63 21.01 -2.09 3.65
CA VAL A 63 22.05 -1.35 2.93
C VAL A 63 23.23 -1.05 3.84
N ASN A 64 22.98 -0.60 5.06
CA ASN A 64 24.03 -0.33 6.03
C ASN A 64 24.82 -1.59 6.39
N ARG A 65 24.16 -2.71 6.57
CA ARG A 65 24.81 -3.98 6.86
C ARG A 65 25.66 -4.48 5.70
N ALA A 66 25.12 -4.36 4.48
CA ALA A 66 25.77 -4.90 3.29
C ALA A 66 26.97 -4.06 2.85
N ASN A 67 26.86 -2.74 2.94
CA ASN A 67 27.80 -1.82 2.29
C ASN A 67 28.53 -0.90 3.26
N LEU A 68 28.20 -0.91 4.52
CA LEU A 68 28.74 0.02 5.52
C LEU A 68 28.56 1.48 5.11
N LEU A 69 27.49 1.77 4.37
CA LEU A 69 27.20 3.11 3.89
C LEU A 69 26.64 3.98 5.00
N ASP A 70 26.90 5.27 4.86
CA ASP A 70 26.35 6.29 5.75
C ASP A 70 24.80 6.25 5.65
N PRO A 71 24.08 6.08 6.77
CA PRO A 71 22.63 6.10 6.77
C PRO A 71 22.03 7.38 6.16
N PHE A 72 22.72 8.50 6.30
CA PHE A 72 22.28 9.78 5.76
C PHE A 72 22.25 9.77 4.23
N ASN A 73 23.17 9.11 3.57
CA ASN A 73 23.13 8.99 2.12
C ASN A 73 21.95 8.20 1.64
N VAL A 74 21.54 7.17 2.37
CA VAL A 74 20.35 6.39 2.04
C VAL A 74 19.10 7.22 2.21
N LEU A 75 19.02 8.00 3.28
CA LEU A 75 17.88 8.87 3.56
C LEU A 75 17.76 10.00 2.53
N GLU A 76 18.88 10.62 2.14
CA GLU A 76 18.88 11.70 1.16
C GLU A 76 18.33 11.28 -0.20
N ARG A 77 18.43 10.00 -0.56
CA ARG A 77 17.85 9.49 -1.80
C ARG A 77 16.33 9.49 -1.81
N TRP A 78 15.71 9.42 -0.64
CA TRP A 78 14.27 9.33 -0.50
C TRP A 78 13.61 10.69 -0.25
N PHE A 79 14.39 11.67 0.24
CA PHE A 79 13.89 13.01 0.51
C PHE A 79 14.53 13.99 -0.49
N PRO A 80 13.74 14.53 -1.41
CA PRO A 80 14.25 15.51 -2.38
C PRO A 80 14.68 16.82 -1.74
#